data_19d94c46373561862b5c8855a91b9398
#
_entry.id   19d94c46373561862b5c8855a91b9398
#
_cell.length_a   1.000
_cell.length_b   1.000
_cell.length_c   1.000
_cell.angle_alpha   90.00
_cell.angle_beta   90.00
_cell.angle_gamma   90.00
#
_symmetry.space_group_name_H-M   'P 1'
#
loop_
_entity.id
_entity.type
_entity.pdbx_description
1 polymer ?
#
loop_
_entity_poly.entity_id
_entity_poly.type
_entity_poly.pdbx_seq_one_letter_code
_entity_poly.pdbx_strand_id
1 'polypeptide(L)'
;FNRLEKKMKLQIDATVIYAKTNGEFKYNQKLTYNDLKIKHPYNTYVIKGLPPGMICYVGKNTIESVLENIKSDYLFYFYNILEEKHIFSKNFEDHKYKLYEYRKQKK
;
A
#
# COMPACT_ATOMS: atom_id res chain seq x y z
N PHE A 1 -4.76 -9.77 0.06
CA PHE A 1 -5.85 -10.71 -0.27
C PHE A 1 -7.22 -10.19 0.15
N ASN A 2 -7.36 -9.62 1.33
CA ASN A 2 -8.67 -9.19 1.85
C ASN A 2 -9.33 -8.14 0.95
N ARG A 3 -8.57 -7.15 0.49
CA ARG A 3 -9.11 -6.14 -0.43
C ARG A 3 -9.52 -6.73 -1.77
N LEU A 4 -8.74 -7.69 -2.28
CA LEU A 4 -9.09 -8.36 -3.53
C LEU A 4 -10.40 -9.13 -3.41
N GLU A 5 -10.61 -9.84 -2.31
CA GLU A 5 -11.85 -10.55 -2.05
C GLU A 5 -13.06 -9.62 -1.99
N LYS A 6 -12.88 -8.43 -1.40
CA LYS A 6 -13.94 -7.42 -1.26
C LYS A 6 -14.06 -6.52 -2.48
N LYS A 7 -13.28 -6.75 -3.54
CA LYS A 7 -13.26 -5.94 -4.76
C LYS A 7 -12.94 -4.48 -4.47
N MET A 8 -12.09 -4.25 -3.48
CA MET A 8 -11.59 -2.91 -3.14
C MET A 8 -10.34 -2.60 -3.96
N LYS A 9 -10.17 -1.33 -4.31
CA LYS A 9 -8.91 -0.87 -4.92
C LYS A 9 -7.79 -1.05 -3.92
N LEU A 10 -6.61 -1.48 -4.37
CA LEU A 10 -5.49 -1.75 -3.48
C LEU A 10 -4.86 -0.49 -2.89
N GLN A 11 -4.89 0.62 -3.63
CA GLN A 11 -4.43 1.93 -3.17
C GLN A 11 -3.02 1.89 -2.58
N ILE A 12 -2.08 1.34 -3.36
CA ILE A 12 -0.69 1.17 -2.94
C ILE A 12 0.17 2.28 -3.53
N ASP A 13 0.80 3.09 -2.67
CA ASP A 13 1.60 4.24 -3.10
C ASP A 13 2.74 3.84 -4.04
N ALA A 14 3.39 2.71 -3.79
CA ALA A 14 4.48 2.24 -4.64
C ALA A 14 4.06 2.06 -6.10
N THR A 15 2.82 1.66 -6.36
CA THR A 15 2.32 1.52 -7.73
C THR A 15 2.14 2.86 -8.41
N VAL A 16 1.79 3.91 -7.65
CA VAL A 16 1.69 5.28 -8.18
C VAL A 16 3.08 5.79 -8.56
N ILE A 17 4.07 5.57 -7.71
CA ILE A 17 5.46 5.94 -8.00
C ILE A 17 5.96 5.22 -9.25
N TYR A 18 5.65 3.92 -9.39
CA TYR A 18 5.98 3.18 -10.60
C TYR A 18 5.35 3.81 -11.84
N ALA A 19 4.07 4.14 -11.77
CA ALA A 19 3.35 4.76 -12.87
C ALA A 19 3.93 6.13 -13.24
N LYS A 20 4.21 6.96 -12.23
CA LYS A 20 4.71 8.32 -12.42
C LYS A 20 6.12 8.34 -13.00
N THR A 21 6.95 7.38 -12.64
CA THR A 21 8.37 7.33 -13.03
C THR A 21 8.67 6.33 -14.14
N ASN A 22 7.64 5.69 -14.72
CA ASN A 22 7.80 4.62 -15.71
C ASN A 22 8.74 3.49 -15.22
N GLY A 23 8.61 3.16 -13.94
CA GLY A 23 9.37 2.05 -13.34
C GLY A 23 10.76 2.39 -12.84
N GLU A 24 11.18 3.65 -12.94
CA GLU A 24 12.52 4.04 -12.48
C GLU A 24 12.63 4.17 -10.97
N PHE A 25 11.53 4.46 -10.28
CA PHE A 25 11.46 4.64 -8.82
C PHE A 25 12.36 5.76 -8.27
N LYS A 26 12.89 6.64 -9.12
CA LYS A 26 13.70 7.78 -8.69
C LYS A 26 12.79 8.95 -8.29
N TYR A 27 12.14 8.82 -7.14
CA TYR A 27 11.17 9.80 -6.68
C TYR A 27 11.29 9.97 -5.16
N ASN A 28 11.71 11.15 -4.73
CA ASN A 28 11.97 11.45 -3.32
C ASN A 28 11.01 12.48 -2.73
N GLN A 29 9.95 12.84 -3.45
CA GLN A 29 8.94 13.78 -2.98
C GLN A 29 7.72 13.03 -2.49
N LYS A 30 6.89 13.71 -1.68
CA LYS A 30 5.62 13.13 -1.26
C LYS A 30 4.64 13.10 -2.42
N LEU A 31 3.84 12.04 -2.49
CA LEU A 31 2.77 11.95 -3.48
C LEU A 31 1.67 12.96 -3.14
N THR A 32 1.17 13.65 -4.15
CA THR A 32 0.06 14.58 -4.02
C THR A 32 -1.26 13.88 -4.38
N TYR A 33 -2.39 14.49 -4.07
CA TYR A 33 -3.68 13.97 -4.49
C TYR A 33 -3.79 13.88 -6.01
N ASN A 34 -3.18 14.80 -6.74
CA ASN A 34 -3.16 14.74 -8.20
C ASN A 34 -2.37 13.54 -8.71
N ASP A 35 -1.26 13.19 -8.03
CA ASP A 35 -0.49 12.00 -8.38
C ASP A 35 -1.34 10.73 -8.26
N LEU A 36 -2.20 10.65 -7.25
CA LEU A 36 -3.06 9.48 -7.04
C LEU A 36 -4.11 9.32 -8.14
N LYS A 37 -4.36 10.34 -8.93
CA LYS A 37 -5.35 10.32 -10.03
C LYS A 37 -4.75 9.99 -11.39
N ILE A 38 -3.46 9.73 -11.48
CA ILE A 38 -2.80 9.43 -12.76
C ILE A 38 -3.46 8.21 -13.41
N LYS A 39 -3.91 8.36 -14.65
CA LYS A 39 -4.50 7.26 -15.41
C LYS A 39 -3.40 6.38 -15.97
N HIS A 40 -3.14 5.27 -15.28
CA HIS A 40 -2.08 4.33 -15.67
C HIS A 40 -2.49 2.92 -15.26
N PRO A 41 -2.19 1.89 -16.07
CA PRO A 41 -2.56 0.52 -15.73
C PRO A 41 -1.99 0.02 -14.41
N TYR A 42 -0.89 0.59 -13.93
CA TYR A 42 -0.26 0.19 -12.66
C TYR A 42 -0.77 0.99 -11.45
N ASN A 43 -1.53 2.07 -11.67
CA ASN A 43 -2.00 2.89 -10.55
C ASN A 43 -3.19 2.23 -9.84
N THR A 44 -2.92 1.63 -8.68
CA THR A 44 -3.95 0.92 -7.92
C THR A 44 -4.95 1.83 -7.21
N TYR A 45 -4.81 3.15 -7.29
CA TYR A 45 -5.83 4.09 -6.84
C TYR A 45 -6.94 4.29 -7.89
N VAL A 46 -6.67 3.98 -9.16
CA VAL A 46 -7.67 4.14 -10.22
C VAL A 46 -8.15 2.81 -10.79
N ILE A 47 -7.34 1.75 -10.74
CA ILE A 47 -7.76 0.43 -11.21
C ILE A 47 -8.24 -0.43 -10.05
N LYS A 48 -9.08 -1.42 -10.37
CA LYS A 48 -9.48 -2.46 -9.41
C LYS A 48 -8.60 -3.68 -9.63
N GLY A 49 -8.21 -4.33 -8.53
CA GLY A 49 -7.42 -5.55 -8.60
C GLY A 49 -5.94 -5.30 -8.74
N LEU A 50 -5.22 -6.33 -9.18
CA LEU A 50 -3.77 -6.30 -9.30
C LEU A 50 -3.33 -5.49 -10.51
N PRO A 51 -2.13 -4.86 -10.44
CA PRO A 51 -1.52 -4.27 -11.64
C PRO A 51 -1.12 -5.37 -12.64
N PRO A 52 -0.83 -4.97 -13.90
CA PRO A 52 -0.56 -5.96 -14.97
C PRO A 52 0.65 -6.86 -14.73
N GLY A 53 1.60 -6.44 -13.91
CA GLY A 53 2.81 -7.22 -13.64
C GLY A 53 3.51 -6.75 -12.39
N MET A 54 4.69 -7.29 -12.12
CA MET A 54 5.50 -6.93 -10.96
C MET A 54 6.06 -5.52 -11.09
N ILE A 55 6.16 -4.81 -9.97
CA ILE A 55 6.79 -3.50 -9.92
C ILE A 55 8.19 -3.56 -9.31
N CYS A 56 8.56 -4.67 -8.66
CA CYS A 56 9.86 -4.86 -8.03
C CYS A 56 10.13 -6.34 -7.80
N TYR A 57 11.35 -6.68 -7.44
CA TYR A 57 11.68 -8.02 -6.97
C TYR A 57 11.27 -8.15 -5.50
N VAL A 58 10.90 -9.36 -5.11
CA VAL A 58 10.46 -9.64 -3.73
C VAL A 58 11.39 -10.66 -3.09
N GLY A 59 11.58 -10.53 -1.76
CA GLY A 59 12.40 -11.44 -1.00
C GLY A 59 11.68 -12.75 -0.68
N LYS A 60 12.45 -13.74 -0.23
CA LYS A 60 11.94 -15.08 0.10
C LYS A 60 10.84 -15.03 1.15
N ASN A 61 11.03 -14.24 2.21
CA ASN A 61 10.06 -14.15 3.31
C ASN A 61 8.71 -13.60 2.85
N THR A 62 8.74 -12.64 1.93
CA THR A 62 7.51 -12.06 1.37
C THR A 62 6.76 -13.11 0.55
N ILE A 63 7.48 -13.87 -0.29
CA ILE A 63 6.88 -14.94 -1.08
C ILE A 63 6.25 -16.00 -0.17
N GLU A 64 6.96 -16.42 0.87
CA GLU A 64 6.46 -17.40 1.82
C GLU A 64 5.18 -16.91 2.52
N SER A 65 5.15 -15.63 2.92
CA SER A 65 3.96 -15.03 3.54
C SER A 65 2.74 -15.09 2.65
N VAL A 66 2.92 -14.85 1.33
CA VAL A 66 1.83 -14.92 0.36
C VAL A 66 1.33 -16.37 0.23
N LEU A 67 2.25 -17.34 0.16
CA LEU A 67 1.90 -18.75 0.02
C LEU A 67 1.18 -19.30 1.26
N GLU A 68 1.57 -18.86 2.45
CA GLU A 68 0.90 -19.23 3.70
C GLU A 68 -0.52 -18.71 3.77
N ASN A 69 -0.75 -17.51 3.21
CA ASN A 69 -2.07 -16.87 3.15
C ASN A 69 -2.80 -16.92 4.50
N ILE A 70 -2.16 -16.40 5.55
CA ILE A 70 -2.74 -16.35 6.89
C ILE A 70 -4.01 -15.51 6.85
N LYS A 71 -5.12 -16.09 7.34
CA LYS A 71 -6.43 -15.41 7.31
C LYS A 71 -6.50 -14.29 8.33
N SER A 72 -7.03 -13.15 7.92
CA SER A 72 -7.28 -11.99 8.79
C SER A 72 -8.44 -11.17 8.21
N ASP A 73 -8.88 -10.15 8.97
CA ASP A 73 -9.89 -9.20 8.52
C ASP A 73 -9.32 -7.82 8.27
N TYR A 74 -7.99 -7.69 8.25
CA TYR A 74 -7.36 -6.38 8.06
C TYR A 74 -7.52 -5.89 6.64
N LEU A 75 -7.87 -4.60 6.50
CA LEU A 75 -8.05 -3.93 5.21
C LEU A 75 -7.13 -2.74 5.04
N PHE A 76 -6.57 -2.20 6.12
CA PHE A 76 -5.74 -1.00 6.11
C PHE A 76 -4.42 -1.26 6.82
N TYR A 77 -3.35 -0.57 6.36
CA TYR A 77 -2.07 -0.67 7.01
C TYR A 77 -1.24 0.60 6.77
N PHE A 78 -0.26 0.82 7.64
CA PHE A 78 0.82 1.77 7.39
C PHE A 78 2.08 1.28 8.10
N TYR A 79 3.25 1.79 7.67
CA TYR A 79 4.51 1.40 8.28
C TYR A 79 4.90 2.38 9.37
N ASN A 80 5.13 1.88 10.58
CA ASN A 80 5.55 2.68 11.72
C ASN A 80 7.07 2.61 11.84
N ILE A 81 7.75 3.71 11.46
CA ILE A 81 9.21 3.79 11.49
C ILE A 81 9.75 3.69 12.92
N LEU A 82 9.02 4.25 13.89
CA LEU A 82 9.46 4.24 15.29
C LEU A 82 9.50 2.84 15.89
N GLU A 83 8.55 1.99 15.51
CA GLU A 83 8.45 0.61 15.97
C GLU A 83 9.00 -0.40 14.96
N GLU A 84 9.38 0.06 13.78
CA GLU A 84 9.92 -0.75 12.69
C GLU A 84 9.01 -1.92 12.31
N LYS A 85 7.71 -1.65 12.23
CA LYS A 85 6.72 -2.67 11.86
C LYS A 85 5.51 -2.05 11.17
N HIS A 86 4.76 -2.89 10.45
CA HIS A 86 3.47 -2.50 9.87
C HIS A 86 2.39 -2.53 10.93
N ILE A 87 1.49 -1.54 10.90
CA ILE A 87 0.34 -1.44 11.79
C ILE A 87 -0.91 -1.68 10.95
N PHE A 88 -1.75 -2.62 11.38
CA PHE A 88 -2.92 -3.05 10.63
C PHE A 88 -4.20 -2.61 11.30
N SER A 89 -5.24 -2.38 10.49
CA SER A 89 -6.58 -2.02 10.97
C SER A 89 -7.64 -2.66 10.11
N LYS A 90 -8.80 -2.95 10.74
CA LYS A 90 -9.92 -3.61 10.05
C LYS A 90 -10.85 -2.62 9.36
N ASN A 91 -10.90 -1.38 9.84
CA ASN A 91 -11.77 -0.35 9.30
C ASN A 91 -11.03 0.98 9.21
N PHE A 92 -11.61 1.92 8.48
CA PHE A 92 -10.98 3.21 8.23
C PHE A 92 -10.89 4.07 9.49
N GLU A 93 -11.85 3.98 10.38
CA GLU A 93 -11.83 4.77 11.64
C GLU A 93 -10.62 4.39 12.51
N ASP A 94 -10.38 3.09 12.70
CA ASP A 94 -9.22 2.60 13.43
C ASP A 94 -7.92 3.00 12.74
N HIS A 95 -7.88 2.92 11.41
CA HIS A 95 -6.72 3.31 10.63
C HIS A 95 -6.39 4.78 10.84
N LYS A 96 -7.39 5.66 10.76
CA LYS A 96 -7.23 7.10 11.00
C LYS A 96 -6.71 7.38 12.39
N TYR A 97 -7.27 6.71 13.41
CA TYR A 97 -6.88 6.90 14.80
C TYR A 97 -5.41 6.49 15.03
N LYS A 98 -5.04 5.30 14.58
CA LYS A 98 -3.69 4.79 14.73
C LYS A 98 -2.67 5.64 13.97
N LEU A 99 -3.04 6.13 12.81
CA LEU A 99 -2.18 7.01 12.01
C LEU A 99 -2.01 8.38 12.68
N TYR A 100 -3.08 8.92 13.28
CA TYR A 100 -3.02 10.16 14.04
C TYR A 100 -2.08 10.02 15.24
N GLU A 101 -2.21 8.96 16.03
CA GLU A 101 -1.34 8.71 17.17
C GLU A 101 0.13 8.56 16.74
N TYR A 102 0.38 7.86 15.64
CA TYR A 102 1.72 7.71 15.10
C TYR A 102 2.34 9.06 14.70
N ARG A 103 1.59 9.88 13.99
CA ARG A 103 2.07 11.21 13.57
C ARG A 103 2.36 12.10 14.76
N LYS A 104 1.58 11.99 15.82
CA LYS A 104 1.78 12.72 17.06
C LYS A 104 3.07 12.31 17.77
N GLN A 105 3.36 11.01 17.81
CA GLN A 105 4.59 10.50 18.42
C GLN A 105 5.84 10.83 17.59
N LYS A 106 5.67 10.93 16.28
CA LYS A 106 6.79 11.17 15.36
C LYS A 106 7.34 12.59 15.43
N LYS A 107 6.60 13.54 15.95
CA LYS A 107 7.02 14.94 16.06
C LYS A 107 8.12 15.14 17.09
#